data_e65a12570f93086f4deac1e0c9b26a12
#
_entry.id   e65a12570f93086f4deac1e0c9b26a12
#
_cell.length_a   1.000
_cell.length_b   1.000
_cell.length_c   1.000
_cell.angle_alpha   90.00
_cell.angle_beta   90.00
_cell.angle_gamma   90.00
#
_symmetry.space_group_name_H-M   'P 1'
#
loop_
_entity.id
_entity.type
_entity.pdbx_description
1 polymer ?
#
loop_
_entity_poly.entity_id
_entity_poly.type
_entity_poly.pdbx_seq_one_letter_code
_entity_poly.pdbx_strand_id
1 'polypeptide(L)'
;IKRKPDDEDRERYQTVYAKYEGAVAAPTAGMHFSKELIKRCEIKGIRFAEVTLHTGLGTFRPIEVEDLSKHKMDAEYYQITEEACRIVNRAKELDKRVCSIGTTTMRCLETSFTAEHFLKPSEGWTNHFIHPPYDF
;
A
#
# COMPACT_ATOMS: atom_id res chain seq x y z
N ILE A 1 -0.04 10.39 -20.13
CA ILE A 1 1.11 10.50 -21.06
C ILE A 1 0.56 10.93 -22.42
N LYS A 2 1.11 11.98 -23.03
CA LYS A 2 0.63 12.52 -24.32
C LYS A 2 1.23 11.80 -25.55
N ARG A 3 2.10 10.82 -25.37
CA ARG A 3 2.71 9.98 -26.41
C ARG A 3 2.28 8.52 -26.27
N LYS A 4 2.54 7.70 -27.29
CA LYS A 4 2.31 6.26 -27.17
C LYS A 4 3.28 5.67 -26.13
N PRO A 5 2.80 4.77 -25.24
CA PRO A 5 3.67 4.04 -24.33
C PRO A 5 4.73 3.23 -25.10
N ASP A 6 5.92 3.10 -24.51
CA ASP A 6 7.00 2.24 -24.98
C ASP A 6 7.43 1.24 -23.90
N ASP A 7 8.35 0.34 -24.22
CA ASP A 7 8.79 -0.69 -23.28
C ASP A 7 9.52 -0.11 -22.06
N GLU A 8 10.18 1.04 -22.21
CA GLU A 8 10.84 1.73 -21.10
C GLU A 8 9.82 2.28 -20.08
N ASP A 9 8.63 2.71 -20.54
CA ASP A 9 7.56 3.14 -19.63
C ASP A 9 7.08 2.01 -18.73
N ARG A 10 7.07 0.77 -19.24
CA ARG A 10 6.65 -0.41 -18.48
C ARG A 10 7.57 -0.68 -17.30
N GLU A 11 8.87 -0.47 -17.47
CA GLU A 11 9.86 -0.61 -16.40
C GLU A 11 9.89 0.61 -15.46
N ARG A 12 9.81 1.82 -16.03
CA ARG A 12 9.96 3.06 -15.26
C ARG A 12 8.72 3.45 -14.46
N TYR A 13 7.52 3.10 -14.95
CA TYR A 13 6.27 3.45 -14.27
C TYR A 13 5.85 2.36 -13.28
N GLN A 14 6.82 1.84 -12.52
CA GLN A 14 6.66 0.82 -11.51
C GLN A 14 7.71 0.97 -10.41
N THR A 15 7.47 0.37 -9.24
CA THR A 15 8.46 0.30 -8.16
C THR A 15 9.54 -0.74 -8.48
N VAL A 16 10.75 -0.55 -7.93
CA VAL A 16 11.87 -1.50 -8.08
C VAL A 16 11.64 -2.83 -7.35
N TYR A 17 10.57 -2.92 -6.55
CA TYR A 17 10.19 -4.11 -5.77
C TYR A 17 8.84 -4.71 -6.21
N ALA A 18 8.27 -4.28 -7.32
CA ALA A 18 7.05 -4.88 -7.87
C ALA A 18 7.25 -6.36 -8.18
N LYS A 19 6.31 -7.21 -7.77
CA LYS A 19 6.37 -8.66 -7.94
C LYS A 19 5.19 -9.24 -8.70
N TYR A 20 4.00 -8.70 -8.49
CA TYR A 20 2.75 -9.26 -9.00
C TYR A 20 2.05 -8.26 -9.90
N GLU A 21 1.72 -8.70 -11.11
CA GLU A 21 0.92 -7.90 -12.04
C GLU A 21 -0.55 -7.90 -11.62
N GLY A 22 -1.30 -6.82 -11.96
CA GLY A 22 -2.74 -6.76 -11.69
C GLY A 22 -3.27 -5.36 -11.34
N ALA A 23 -2.41 -4.40 -11.02
CA ALA A 23 -2.82 -3.03 -10.75
C ALA A 23 -2.84 -2.17 -12.01
N VAL A 24 -3.82 -1.27 -12.12
CA VAL A 24 -3.90 -0.28 -13.21
C VAL A 24 -3.30 1.08 -12.83
N ALA A 25 -2.91 1.26 -11.58
CA ALA A 25 -2.26 2.48 -11.08
C ALA A 25 -0.92 2.14 -10.42
N ALA A 26 0.11 2.93 -10.74
CA ALA A 26 1.43 2.77 -10.13
C ALA A 26 1.45 3.36 -8.71
N PRO A 27 2.14 2.72 -7.76
CA PRO A 27 2.30 3.21 -6.38
C PRO A 27 3.37 4.32 -6.33
N THR A 28 2.99 5.54 -6.71
CA THR A 28 3.91 6.67 -6.95
C THR A 28 4.84 6.98 -5.77
N ALA A 29 4.37 6.85 -4.53
CA ALA A 29 5.22 7.03 -3.35
C ALA A 29 6.36 6.01 -3.30
N GLY A 30 6.09 4.76 -3.68
CA GLY A 30 7.10 3.70 -3.75
C GLY A 30 8.13 3.89 -4.86
N MET A 31 7.78 4.59 -5.94
CA MET A 31 8.69 4.87 -7.06
C MET A 31 9.85 5.78 -6.68
N HIS A 32 9.78 6.49 -5.55
CA HIS A 32 10.90 7.26 -5.00
C HIS A 32 12.00 6.40 -4.37
N PHE A 33 11.76 5.10 -4.19
CA PHE A 33 12.76 4.18 -3.65
C PHE A 33 13.58 3.54 -4.77
N SER A 34 14.89 3.77 -4.76
CA SER A 34 15.83 2.99 -5.56
C SER A 34 16.34 1.78 -4.77
N LYS A 35 16.91 0.79 -5.47
CA LYS A 35 17.55 -0.37 -4.83
C LYS A 35 18.66 0.05 -3.87
N GLU A 36 19.44 1.09 -4.24
CA GLU A 36 20.50 1.66 -3.42
C GLU A 36 19.94 2.32 -2.15
N LEU A 37 18.83 3.07 -2.26
CA LEU A 37 18.19 3.69 -1.10
C LEU A 37 17.67 2.62 -0.13
N ILE A 38 16.98 1.59 -0.64
CA ILE A 38 16.52 0.45 0.17
C ILE A 38 17.71 -0.16 0.91
N LYS A 39 18.81 -0.46 0.20
CA LYS A 39 20.00 -1.05 0.79
C LYS A 39 20.62 -0.18 1.88
N ARG A 40 20.69 1.13 1.66
CA ARG A 40 21.16 2.09 2.67
C ARG A 40 20.28 2.14 3.91
N CYS A 41 18.97 2.02 3.75
CA CYS A 41 18.03 1.93 4.86
C CYS A 41 18.24 0.63 5.67
N GLU A 42 18.39 -0.50 4.99
CA GLU A 42 18.67 -1.79 5.62
C GLU A 42 19.96 -1.78 6.45
N ILE A 43 21.04 -1.19 5.90
CA ILE A 43 22.32 -1.02 6.62
C ILE A 43 22.14 -0.19 7.91
N LYS A 44 21.19 0.74 7.91
CA LYS A 44 20.82 1.52 9.11
C LYS A 44 19.85 0.79 10.05
N GLY A 45 19.52 -0.46 9.77
CA GLY A 45 18.64 -1.29 10.61
C GLY A 45 17.14 -1.08 10.34
N ILE A 46 16.78 -0.35 9.27
CA ILE A 46 15.38 -0.22 8.85
C ILE A 46 14.95 -1.50 8.17
N ARG A 47 13.83 -2.06 8.59
CA ARG A 47 13.25 -3.26 7.99
C ARG A 47 12.12 -2.89 7.05
N PHE A 48 12.03 -3.60 5.96
CA PHE A 48 10.95 -3.48 4.99
C PHE A 48 9.98 -4.66 5.12
N ALA A 49 8.70 -4.35 5.08
CA ALA A 49 7.61 -5.33 4.99
C ALA A 49 6.81 -5.03 3.71
N GLU A 50 6.52 -6.07 2.94
CA GLU A 50 5.84 -5.94 1.66
C GLU A 50 4.36 -6.33 1.81
N VAL A 51 3.49 -5.53 1.20
CA VAL A 51 2.07 -5.84 1.03
C VAL A 51 1.69 -5.72 -0.43
N THR A 52 0.69 -6.45 -0.87
CA THR A 52 0.16 -6.38 -2.23
C THR A 52 -1.23 -5.74 -2.20
N LEU A 53 -1.49 -4.80 -3.10
CA LEU A 53 -2.82 -4.31 -3.40
C LEU A 53 -2.91 -4.02 -4.90
N HIS A 54 -3.90 -4.61 -5.55
CA HIS A 54 -4.17 -4.38 -6.98
C HIS A 54 -5.20 -3.27 -7.13
N THR A 55 -4.69 -2.05 -7.36
CA THR A 55 -5.56 -0.88 -7.59
C THR A 55 -6.34 -1.02 -8.88
N GLY A 56 -7.65 -0.84 -8.78
CA GLY A 56 -8.58 -0.86 -9.92
C GLY A 56 -8.82 0.52 -10.52
N LEU A 57 -9.66 0.56 -11.56
CA LEU A 57 -10.08 1.81 -12.24
C LEU A 57 -10.85 2.76 -11.30
N GLY A 58 -11.50 2.24 -10.27
CA GLY A 58 -12.26 3.02 -9.29
C GLY A 58 -11.42 4.07 -8.56
N THR A 59 -10.11 3.85 -8.44
CA THR A 59 -9.17 4.82 -7.86
C THR A 59 -9.16 6.17 -8.61
N PHE A 60 -9.54 6.19 -9.88
CA PHE A 60 -9.59 7.41 -10.72
C PHE A 60 -10.98 8.05 -10.78
N ARG A 61 -11.99 7.45 -10.14
CA ARG A 61 -13.34 8.04 -10.13
C ARG A 61 -13.37 9.25 -9.22
N PRO A 62 -13.95 10.38 -9.66
CA PRO A 62 -14.17 11.53 -8.79
C PRO A 62 -15.13 11.17 -7.66
N ILE A 63 -14.94 11.83 -6.52
CA ILE A 63 -15.89 11.75 -5.41
C ILE A 63 -17.07 12.65 -5.79
N GLU A 64 -18.24 12.06 -5.98
CA GLU A 64 -19.47 12.77 -6.44
C GLU A 64 -20.45 13.02 -5.29
N VAL A 65 -20.08 12.74 -4.06
CA VAL A 65 -20.91 12.91 -2.87
C VAL A 65 -20.36 14.03 -1.97
N GLU A 66 -21.25 14.87 -1.44
CA GLU A 66 -20.88 15.93 -0.47
C GLU A 66 -20.48 15.32 0.88
N ASP A 67 -21.15 14.25 1.28
CA ASP A 67 -20.88 13.51 2.51
C ASP A 67 -19.95 12.33 2.20
N LEU A 68 -18.68 12.44 2.56
CA LEU A 68 -17.65 11.43 2.29
C LEU A 68 -17.97 10.05 2.89
N SER A 69 -18.75 9.99 3.96
CA SER A 69 -19.18 8.70 4.56
C SER A 69 -20.06 7.87 3.63
N LYS A 70 -20.68 8.50 2.64
CA LYS A 70 -21.55 7.86 1.62
C LYS A 70 -20.79 7.45 0.37
N HIS A 71 -19.51 7.83 0.25
CA HIS A 71 -18.70 7.42 -0.88
C HIS A 71 -18.46 5.91 -0.84
N LYS A 72 -18.78 5.23 -1.95
CA LYS A 72 -18.51 3.80 -2.12
C LYS A 72 -17.27 3.63 -2.98
N MET A 73 -16.21 3.13 -2.37
CA MET A 73 -15.00 2.76 -3.08
C MET A 73 -15.16 1.38 -3.69
N ASP A 74 -14.68 1.19 -4.92
CA ASP A 74 -14.64 -0.13 -5.55
C ASP A 74 -13.74 -1.06 -4.73
N ALA A 75 -14.13 -2.33 -4.65
CA ALA A 75 -13.33 -3.32 -3.95
C ALA A 75 -12.05 -3.64 -4.75
N GLU A 76 -10.93 -3.69 -4.06
CA GLU A 76 -9.61 -4.00 -4.62
C GLU A 76 -8.99 -5.17 -3.87
N TYR A 77 -8.37 -6.09 -4.63
CA TYR A 77 -7.71 -7.26 -4.03
C TYR A 77 -6.46 -6.84 -3.27
N TYR A 78 -6.29 -7.37 -2.07
CA TYR A 78 -5.11 -7.15 -1.24
C TYR A 78 -4.60 -8.45 -0.63
N GLN A 79 -3.32 -8.45 -0.27
CA GLN A 79 -2.68 -9.54 0.46
C GLN A 79 -1.62 -9.01 1.43
N ILE A 80 -1.67 -9.50 2.68
CA ILE A 80 -0.63 -9.30 3.69
C ILE A 80 -0.13 -10.67 4.14
N THR A 81 1.16 -10.90 3.94
CA THR A 81 1.80 -12.16 4.28
C THR A 81 2.09 -12.27 5.78
N GLU A 82 2.27 -13.49 6.26
CA GLU A 82 2.69 -13.75 7.65
C GLU A 82 4.02 -13.06 7.99
N GLU A 83 4.96 -13.03 7.04
CA GLU A 83 6.24 -12.35 7.22
C GLU A 83 6.07 -10.83 7.42
N ALA A 84 5.22 -10.19 6.60
CA ALA A 84 4.92 -8.77 6.75
C ALA A 84 4.31 -8.48 8.12
N CYS A 85 3.33 -9.30 8.55
CA CYS A 85 2.73 -9.19 9.88
C CYS A 85 3.77 -9.32 10.99
N ARG A 86 4.64 -10.31 10.92
CA ARG A 86 5.70 -10.53 11.90
C ARG A 86 6.63 -9.33 12.02
N ILE A 87 7.03 -8.71 10.90
CA ILE A 87 7.91 -7.54 10.90
C ILE A 87 7.21 -6.34 11.54
N VAL A 88 5.97 -6.05 11.14
CA VAL A 88 5.21 -4.89 11.62
C VAL A 88 4.85 -5.05 13.11
N ASN A 89 4.29 -6.21 13.49
CA ASN A 89 3.91 -6.48 14.88
C ASN A 89 5.12 -6.41 15.81
N ARG A 90 6.28 -6.96 15.38
CA ARG A 90 7.51 -6.85 16.16
C ARG A 90 7.98 -5.41 16.36
N ALA A 91 7.81 -4.56 15.35
CA ALA A 91 8.12 -3.13 15.49
C ALA A 91 7.20 -2.47 16.54
N LYS A 92 5.91 -2.79 16.53
CA LYS A 92 4.94 -2.27 17.52
C LYS A 92 5.24 -2.76 18.94
N GLU A 93 5.50 -4.05 19.12
CA GLU A 93 5.91 -4.63 20.44
C GLU A 93 7.14 -3.94 21.05
N LEU A 94 8.05 -3.49 20.19
CA LEU A 94 9.29 -2.79 20.60
C LEU A 94 9.12 -1.27 20.65
N ASP A 95 7.91 -0.76 20.56
CA ASP A 95 7.60 0.67 20.50
C ASP A 95 8.40 1.42 19.41
N LYS A 96 8.54 0.78 18.23
CA LYS A 96 9.20 1.36 17.07
C LYS A 96 8.17 1.89 16.09
N ARG A 97 8.58 2.88 15.32
CA ARG A 97 7.72 3.49 14.31
C ARG A 97 7.53 2.55 13.11
N VAL A 98 6.30 2.47 12.64
CA VAL A 98 5.92 1.87 11.36
C VAL A 98 5.61 2.99 10.39
N CYS A 99 6.24 2.99 9.21
CA CYS A 99 6.03 3.98 8.17
C CYS A 99 5.36 3.32 6.98
N SER A 100 4.15 3.73 6.66
CA SER A 100 3.43 3.28 5.47
C SER A 100 3.87 4.07 4.25
N ILE A 101 4.32 3.38 3.21
CA ILE A 101 4.73 4.00 1.94
C ILE A 101 3.59 3.90 0.94
N GLY A 102 2.88 5.01 0.80
CA GLY A 102 1.73 5.15 -0.10
C GLY A 102 0.38 4.83 0.54
N THR A 103 -0.65 5.43 -0.02
CA THR A 103 -2.04 5.29 0.44
C THR A 103 -2.56 3.86 0.29
N THR A 104 -2.12 3.14 -0.73
CA THR A 104 -2.44 1.72 -0.94
C THR A 104 -1.93 0.84 0.19
N THR A 105 -0.70 1.08 0.66
CA THR A 105 -0.14 0.38 1.83
C THR A 105 -0.95 0.69 3.09
N MET A 106 -1.31 1.95 3.30
CA MET A 106 -2.15 2.35 4.44
C MET A 106 -3.49 1.61 4.43
N ARG A 107 -4.16 1.55 3.28
CA ARG A 107 -5.42 0.81 3.14
C ARG A 107 -5.29 -0.68 3.46
N CYS A 108 -4.20 -1.33 3.03
CA CYS A 108 -3.92 -2.72 3.39
C CYS A 108 -3.81 -2.89 4.91
N LEU A 109 -3.03 -2.02 5.55
CA LEU A 109 -2.80 -2.08 6.99
C LEU A 109 -4.11 -1.89 7.76
N GLU A 110 -4.85 -0.80 7.47
CA GLU A 110 -6.10 -0.48 8.14
C GLU A 110 -7.20 -1.54 7.91
N THR A 111 -7.20 -2.21 6.77
CA THR A 111 -8.11 -3.33 6.50
C THR A 111 -7.80 -4.56 7.38
N SER A 112 -6.54 -4.74 7.78
CA SER A 112 -6.04 -5.99 8.39
C SER A 112 -5.68 -5.87 9.86
N PHE A 113 -5.74 -4.68 10.44
CA PHE A 113 -5.56 -4.50 11.88
C PHE A 113 -6.72 -5.11 12.66
N THR A 114 -6.37 -5.79 13.75
CA THR A 114 -7.34 -6.27 14.74
C THR A 114 -7.69 -5.17 15.75
N ALA A 115 -8.70 -5.41 16.56
CA ALA A 115 -9.07 -4.51 17.67
C ALA A 115 -7.92 -4.31 18.68
N GLU A 116 -6.98 -5.26 18.76
CA GLU A 116 -5.80 -5.16 19.61
C GLU A 116 -4.62 -4.45 18.89
N HIS A 117 -4.88 -3.85 17.74
CA HIS A 117 -3.87 -3.14 16.92
C HIS A 117 -2.69 -4.01 16.45
N PHE A 118 -2.92 -5.29 16.20
CA PHE A 118 -1.98 -6.19 15.55
C PHE A 118 -2.44 -6.57 14.15
N LEU A 119 -1.48 -6.73 13.24
CA LEU A 119 -1.77 -7.27 11.90
C LEU A 119 -1.95 -8.77 11.96
N LYS A 120 -2.93 -9.27 11.20
CA LYS A 120 -3.08 -10.70 10.90
C LYS A 120 -2.84 -10.94 9.41
N PRO A 121 -2.20 -12.08 9.05
CA PRO A 121 -2.11 -12.49 7.66
C PRO A 121 -3.51 -12.58 7.07
N SER A 122 -3.69 -11.95 5.93
CA SER A 122 -5.01 -11.87 5.30
C SER A 122 -4.87 -11.62 3.81
N GLU A 123 -5.85 -12.11 3.06
CA GLU A 123 -6.03 -11.81 1.65
C GLU A 123 -7.53 -11.71 1.35
N GLY A 124 -7.87 -10.92 0.38
CA GLY A 124 -9.28 -10.72 0.01
C GLY A 124 -9.51 -9.41 -0.72
N TRP A 125 -10.70 -8.88 -0.58
CA TRP A 125 -11.13 -7.67 -1.24
C TRP A 125 -11.44 -6.60 -0.21
N THR A 126 -10.88 -5.39 -0.39
CA THR A 126 -11.15 -4.24 0.47
C THR A 126 -11.77 -3.10 -0.31
N ASN A 127 -12.84 -2.55 0.23
CA ASN A 127 -13.45 -1.28 -0.21
C ASN A 127 -13.25 -0.19 0.85
N HIS A 128 -12.30 -0.38 1.76
CA HIS A 128 -12.02 0.54 2.85
C HIS A 128 -11.65 1.92 2.30
N PHE A 129 -12.39 2.94 2.70
CA PHE A 129 -12.19 4.32 2.31
C PHE A 129 -11.78 5.15 3.53
N ILE A 130 -10.55 5.64 3.52
CA ILE A 130 -9.97 6.45 4.60
C ILE A 130 -10.19 7.92 4.26
N HIS A 131 -10.93 8.64 5.09
CA HIS A 131 -11.20 10.07 4.95
C HIS A 131 -11.27 10.75 6.32
N PRO A 132 -10.97 12.05 6.44
CA PRO A 132 -11.09 12.77 7.72
C PRO A 132 -12.56 12.87 8.21
N PRO A 133 -12.78 12.81 9.56
CA PRO A 133 -11.80 12.44 10.59
C PRO A 133 -11.51 10.92 10.60
N TYR A 134 -10.28 10.52 10.84
CA TYR A 134 -9.86 9.12 10.90
C TYR A 134 -8.77 8.94 11.97
N ASP A 135 -8.94 7.95 12.85
CA ASP A 135 -7.96 7.55 13.86
C ASP A 135 -7.22 6.29 13.35
N PHE A 136 -5.89 6.37 13.24
CA PHE A 136 -5.01 5.29 12.74
C PHE A 136 -4.52 4.37 13.85
#